data_2debdd46e9872bf5e7d52fb3dd5a1d65
#
_entry.id   2debdd46e9872bf5e7d52fb3dd5a1d65
#
_cell.length_a   1.000
_cell.length_b   1.000
_cell.length_c   1.000
_cell.angle_alpha   90.00
_cell.angle_beta   90.00
_cell.angle_gamma   90.00
#
_symmetry.space_group_name_H-M   'P 1'
#
loop_
_entity.id
_entity.type
_entity.pdbx_description
1 polymer ?
#
loop_
_entity_poly.entity_id
_entity_poly.type
_entity_poly.pdbx_seq_one_letter_code
_entity_poly.pdbx_strand_id
1 'polypeptide(L)'
;MLANEYNDNNIDVFVQKLPSRIKLFWFCQLSGWAVYALLTEIMIKLSGDEPWRIHLPHLVMDTLCGIAITLALRWLYRQASASQHYVVAKHVVLLLLAALLWTQFKWYTLQALFGSWWVSMTWFDFGTWTSASLTMLATWTAGYYGIKNYLTSVEERERADKALHLANEAQLKMLRYQLNPHFMFNSINAICTLILKNENTHAVSMLEQLCDFLRYSLYTDPLSIIPVAEEIDILNNYLDIEKGRFQSRLQVDIQADESCQDVLIPSLIVQPLVENVLKHGMIPNQPIVIKVNFESHNQGLLVTVKDNGKGFTKNTPMTTADSESGIGLSNCRQRLKLIYNGYATLDTGNNAGGGAWVKIWLPVKEGARDAAH
;
A
#
# COMPACT_ATOMS: atom_id res chain seq x y z
N MET A 1 -20.78 -12.17 16.46
CA MET A 1 -19.76 -11.19 16.12
C MET A 1 -18.75 -10.92 17.25
N LEU A 2 -19.00 -11.31 18.50
CA LEU A 2 -18.13 -11.07 19.69
C LEU A 2 -17.20 -12.25 20.07
N ALA A 3 -17.25 -13.38 19.39
CA ALA A 3 -16.43 -14.56 19.72
C ALA A 3 -15.10 -14.64 18.93
N ASN A 4 -14.93 -13.85 17.88
CA ASN A 4 -13.70 -13.87 17.06
C ASN A 4 -12.62 -12.87 17.53
N GLU A 5 -13.00 -11.78 18.19
CA GLU A 5 -12.02 -10.77 18.67
C GLU A 5 -11.16 -11.25 19.86
N TYR A 6 -11.65 -12.21 20.65
CA TYR A 6 -10.92 -12.67 21.84
C TYR A 6 -9.79 -13.67 21.51
N ASN A 7 -9.86 -14.30 20.34
CA ASN A 7 -8.85 -15.31 19.94
C ASN A 7 -7.68 -14.69 19.16
N ASP A 8 -7.89 -13.62 18.43
CA ASP A 8 -6.83 -12.96 17.62
C ASP A 8 -5.81 -12.23 18.51
N ASN A 9 -6.23 -11.55 19.56
CA ASN A 9 -5.32 -10.85 20.47
C ASN A 9 -4.33 -11.76 21.20
N ASN A 10 -4.71 -13.02 21.50
CA ASN A 10 -3.82 -13.98 22.14
C ASN A 10 -2.79 -14.57 21.17
N ILE A 11 -3.13 -14.70 19.91
CA ILE A 11 -2.24 -15.20 18.86
C ILE A 11 -1.19 -14.13 18.53
N ASP A 12 -1.57 -12.87 18.42
CA ASP A 12 -0.66 -11.76 18.14
C ASP A 12 0.37 -11.54 19.26
N VAL A 13 -0.03 -11.65 20.51
CA VAL A 13 0.87 -11.59 21.68
C VAL A 13 1.86 -12.77 21.70
N PHE A 14 1.41 -13.95 21.23
CA PHE A 14 2.26 -15.14 21.15
C PHE A 14 3.28 -15.02 20.00
N VAL A 15 2.87 -14.48 18.85
CA VAL A 15 3.74 -14.28 17.67
C VAL A 15 4.81 -13.22 17.92
N GLN A 16 4.47 -12.12 18.62
CA GLN A 16 5.46 -11.09 19.01
C GLN A 16 6.54 -11.60 19.99
N LYS A 17 6.26 -12.69 20.74
CA LYS A 17 7.20 -13.34 21.65
C LYS A 17 7.95 -14.51 21.04
N LEU A 18 7.68 -14.88 19.77
CA LEU A 18 8.39 -15.97 19.11
C LEU A 18 9.89 -15.64 18.96
N PRO A 19 10.76 -16.57 19.41
CA PRO A 19 12.21 -16.42 19.19
C PRO A 19 12.49 -16.30 17.69
N SER A 20 13.62 -15.68 17.33
CA SER A 20 14.03 -15.57 15.93
C SER A 20 13.83 -16.92 15.20
N ARG A 21 13.46 -16.93 13.91
CA ARG A 21 13.22 -18.16 13.11
C ARG A 21 14.30 -19.23 13.32
N ILE A 22 15.54 -18.80 13.57
CA ILE A 22 16.68 -19.70 13.86
C ILE A 22 16.54 -20.37 15.20
N LYS A 23 16.17 -19.63 16.26
CA LYS A 23 16.01 -20.20 17.61
C LYS A 23 14.84 -21.17 17.66
N LEU A 24 13.70 -20.84 17.01
CA LEU A 24 12.55 -21.71 16.90
C LEU A 24 12.90 -23.02 16.17
N PHE A 25 13.63 -22.93 15.06
CA PHE A 25 14.07 -24.13 14.34
C PHE A 25 14.92 -25.04 15.22
N TRP A 26 15.94 -24.51 15.92
CA TRP A 26 16.79 -25.32 16.78
C TRP A 26 16.04 -25.90 17.97
N PHE A 27 15.10 -25.16 18.53
CA PHE A 27 14.22 -25.67 19.59
C PHE A 27 13.40 -26.87 19.10
N CYS A 28 12.70 -26.76 17.96
CA CYS A 28 11.92 -27.84 17.39
C CYS A 28 12.81 -29.03 16.97
N GLN A 29 13.98 -28.76 16.42
CA GLN A 29 14.95 -29.77 16.00
C GLN A 29 15.41 -30.62 17.20
N LEU A 30 15.89 -29.98 18.25
CA LEU A 30 16.44 -30.68 19.42
C LEU A 30 15.34 -31.36 20.24
N SER A 31 14.20 -30.71 20.46
CA SER A 31 13.09 -31.32 21.18
C SER A 31 12.50 -32.51 20.41
N GLY A 32 12.32 -32.42 19.11
CA GLY A 32 11.83 -33.51 18.27
C GLY A 32 12.74 -34.74 18.33
N TRP A 33 14.06 -34.54 18.22
CA TRP A 33 15.01 -35.63 18.33
C TRP A 33 15.15 -36.20 19.74
N ALA A 34 14.99 -35.38 20.80
CA ALA A 34 14.92 -35.86 22.18
C ALA A 34 13.69 -36.75 22.39
N VAL A 35 12.52 -36.36 21.86
CA VAL A 35 11.30 -37.21 21.92
C VAL A 35 11.49 -38.50 21.13
N TYR A 36 12.11 -38.44 19.94
CA TYR A 36 12.44 -39.65 19.20
C TYR A 36 13.31 -40.62 19.98
N ALA A 37 14.41 -40.14 20.58
CA ALA A 37 15.30 -40.96 21.37
C ALA A 37 14.58 -41.56 22.56
N LEU A 38 13.74 -40.79 23.26
CA LEU A 38 12.95 -41.27 24.42
C LEU A 38 11.94 -42.35 24.00
N LEU A 39 11.20 -42.15 22.90
CA LEU A 39 10.24 -43.13 22.40
C LEU A 39 10.93 -44.44 21.95
N THR A 40 12.05 -44.32 21.27
CA THR A 40 12.87 -45.46 20.84
C THR A 40 13.37 -46.26 22.07
N GLU A 41 13.88 -45.60 23.10
CA GLU A 41 14.32 -46.23 24.34
C GLU A 41 13.16 -46.97 25.01
N ILE A 42 11.97 -46.36 25.13
CA ILE A 42 10.78 -47.00 25.71
C ILE A 42 10.39 -48.23 24.89
N MET A 43 10.34 -48.13 23.57
CA MET A 43 9.95 -49.24 22.68
C MET A 43 10.89 -50.41 22.81
N ILE A 44 12.21 -50.19 22.87
CA ILE A 44 13.20 -51.25 23.01
C ILE A 44 13.09 -51.93 24.39
N LYS A 45 12.93 -51.16 25.48
CA LYS A 45 12.70 -51.73 26.80
C LYS A 45 11.43 -52.55 26.95
N LEU A 46 10.39 -52.22 26.19
CA LEU A 46 9.14 -52.99 26.15
C LEU A 46 9.26 -54.25 25.29
N SER A 47 10.20 -54.30 24.34
CA SER A 47 10.31 -55.40 23.37
C SER A 47 11.25 -56.51 23.75
N GLY A 48 12.16 -56.31 24.74
CA GLY A 48 13.08 -57.37 25.15
C GLY A 48 14.31 -56.89 25.92
N ASP A 49 15.10 -57.89 26.36
CA ASP A 49 16.30 -57.70 27.23
C ASP A 49 17.56 -57.43 26.41
N GLU A 50 17.60 -56.37 25.64
CA GLU A 50 18.86 -55.98 24.99
C GLU A 50 19.85 -55.38 25.99
N PRO A 51 21.16 -55.82 25.94
CA PRO A 51 22.17 -55.26 26.83
C PRO A 51 22.36 -53.77 26.67
N TRP A 52 22.19 -52.98 27.70
CA TRP A 52 22.32 -51.51 27.67
C TRP A 52 23.67 -51.05 27.10
N ARG A 53 24.72 -51.83 27.18
CA ARG A 53 26.05 -51.54 26.61
C ARG A 53 26.08 -51.47 25.09
N ILE A 54 25.17 -52.10 24.39
CA ILE A 54 25.07 -52.10 22.94
C ILE A 54 23.99 -51.13 22.48
N HIS A 55 22.85 -51.21 23.15
CA HIS A 55 21.68 -50.44 22.85
C HIS A 55 21.94 -48.90 22.96
N LEU A 56 22.52 -48.42 24.09
CA LEU A 56 22.74 -46.99 24.33
C LEU A 56 23.69 -46.34 23.28
N PRO A 57 24.87 -46.94 22.97
CA PRO A 57 25.70 -46.38 21.88
C PRO A 57 24.99 -46.36 20.52
N HIS A 58 24.20 -47.39 20.18
CA HIS A 58 23.44 -47.45 18.96
C HIS A 58 22.41 -46.30 18.88
N LEU A 59 21.61 -46.11 19.95
CA LEU A 59 20.62 -45.03 20.03
C LEU A 59 21.23 -43.64 19.89
N VAL A 60 22.40 -43.41 20.50
CA VAL A 60 23.12 -42.13 20.37
C VAL A 60 23.61 -41.92 18.92
N MET A 61 24.21 -42.94 18.31
CA MET A 61 24.71 -42.86 16.92
C MET A 61 23.56 -42.66 15.93
N ASP A 62 22.44 -43.39 16.13
CA ASP A 62 21.24 -43.28 15.31
C ASP A 62 20.62 -41.88 15.40
N THR A 63 20.46 -41.34 16.60
CA THR A 63 19.92 -39.99 16.79
C THR A 63 20.81 -38.93 16.19
N LEU A 64 22.14 -38.99 16.35
CA LEU A 64 23.09 -38.06 15.75
C LEU A 64 23.06 -38.11 14.22
N CYS A 65 22.99 -39.31 13.65
CA CYS A 65 22.87 -39.51 12.22
C CYS A 65 21.54 -38.91 11.71
N GLY A 66 20.43 -39.15 12.39
CA GLY A 66 19.14 -38.56 12.04
C GLY A 66 19.15 -37.02 12.07
N ILE A 67 19.79 -36.42 13.09
CA ILE A 67 20.00 -34.97 13.14
C ILE A 67 20.79 -34.49 11.89
N ALA A 68 21.89 -35.17 11.57
CA ALA A 68 22.72 -34.81 10.43
C ALA A 68 21.95 -34.90 9.09
N ILE A 69 21.19 -35.99 8.91
CA ILE A 69 20.33 -36.21 7.72
C ILE A 69 19.26 -35.11 7.60
N THR A 70 18.57 -34.77 8.69
CA THR A 70 17.54 -33.73 8.62
C THR A 70 18.11 -32.32 8.37
N LEU A 71 19.32 -32.04 8.83
CA LEU A 71 20.04 -30.80 8.50
C LEU A 71 20.44 -30.78 7.03
N ALA A 72 20.92 -31.90 6.50
CA ALA A 72 21.24 -32.06 5.06
C ALA A 72 19.98 -31.90 4.20
N LEU A 73 18.86 -32.57 4.57
CA LEU A 73 17.57 -32.41 3.91
C LEU A 73 17.10 -30.95 3.90
N ARG A 74 17.22 -30.25 5.01
CA ARG A 74 16.88 -28.83 5.09
C ARG A 74 17.66 -27.99 4.07
N TRP A 75 18.95 -28.26 3.93
CA TRP A 75 19.80 -27.57 2.95
C TRP A 75 19.42 -27.91 1.52
N LEU A 76 19.24 -29.21 1.22
CA LEU A 76 18.83 -29.70 -0.10
C LEU A 76 17.44 -29.19 -0.51
N TYR A 77 16.48 -29.16 0.41
CA TYR A 77 15.14 -28.62 0.16
C TYR A 77 15.18 -27.13 -0.18
N ARG A 78 16.06 -26.35 0.45
CA ARG A 78 16.23 -24.94 0.08
C ARG A 78 16.73 -24.78 -1.35
N GLN A 79 17.68 -25.62 -1.78
CA GLN A 79 18.18 -25.59 -3.16
C GLN A 79 17.13 -26.10 -4.17
N ALA A 80 16.45 -27.19 -3.85
CA ALA A 80 15.41 -27.75 -4.69
C ALA A 80 14.23 -26.79 -4.90
N SER A 81 13.86 -26.02 -3.87
CA SER A 81 12.80 -25.01 -3.94
C SER A 81 13.17 -23.78 -4.76
N ALA A 82 14.45 -23.50 -4.99
CA ALA A 82 14.89 -22.40 -5.85
C ALA A 82 14.61 -22.68 -7.35
N SER A 83 14.48 -23.94 -7.73
CA SER A 83 14.13 -24.37 -9.10
C SER A 83 12.63 -24.65 -9.16
N GLN A 84 11.86 -23.83 -9.88
CA GLN A 84 10.38 -23.94 -9.94
C GLN A 84 9.83 -25.24 -10.55
N HIS A 85 10.65 -26.02 -11.27
CA HIS A 85 10.19 -27.23 -11.93
C HIS A 85 10.41 -28.47 -11.06
N TYR A 86 9.36 -29.31 -10.98
CA TYR A 86 9.37 -30.61 -10.30
C TYR A 86 9.76 -30.58 -8.80
N VAL A 87 9.42 -29.49 -8.09
CA VAL A 87 9.81 -29.30 -6.68
C VAL A 87 9.35 -30.47 -5.80
N VAL A 88 8.08 -30.88 -5.94
CA VAL A 88 7.52 -31.98 -5.14
C VAL A 88 8.24 -33.29 -5.43
N ALA A 89 8.46 -33.62 -6.71
CA ALA A 89 9.17 -34.84 -7.10
C ALA A 89 10.60 -34.87 -6.53
N LYS A 90 11.32 -33.76 -6.59
CA LYS A 90 12.67 -33.63 -5.98
C LYS A 90 12.64 -33.89 -4.48
N HIS A 91 11.64 -33.33 -3.76
CA HIS A 91 11.51 -33.53 -2.32
C HIS A 91 11.23 -35.00 -1.97
N VAL A 92 10.33 -35.66 -2.72
CA VAL A 92 10.04 -37.08 -2.56
C VAL A 92 11.28 -37.95 -2.80
N VAL A 93 12.01 -37.71 -3.88
CA VAL A 93 13.23 -38.46 -4.20
C VAL A 93 14.29 -38.28 -3.08
N LEU A 94 14.51 -37.03 -2.64
CA LEU A 94 15.45 -36.76 -1.55
C LEU A 94 15.07 -37.43 -0.25
N LEU A 95 13.77 -37.46 0.06
CA LEU A 95 13.23 -38.12 1.25
C LEU A 95 13.47 -39.65 1.21
N LEU A 96 13.18 -40.27 0.06
CA LEU A 96 13.41 -41.72 -0.15
C LEU A 96 14.89 -42.08 -0.04
N LEU A 97 15.75 -41.31 -0.68
CA LEU A 97 17.19 -41.53 -0.60
C LEU A 97 17.73 -41.37 0.84
N ALA A 98 17.25 -40.35 1.55
CA ALA A 98 17.61 -40.12 2.94
C ALA A 98 17.17 -41.26 3.86
N ALA A 99 15.96 -41.81 3.64
CA ALA A 99 15.46 -42.96 4.42
C ALA A 99 16.30 -44.22 4.18
N LEU A 100 16.66 -44.50 2.93
CA LEU A 100 17.54 -45.63 2.58
C LEU A 100 18.92 -45.45 3.22
N LEU A 101 19.53 -44.28 3.12
CA LEU A 101 20.84 -44.00 3.71
C LEU A 101 20.83 -44.14 5.24
N TRP A 102 19.76 -43.68 5.89
CA TRP A 102 19.62 -43.79 7.32
C TRP A 102 19.42 -45.25 7.77
N THR A 103 18.60 -46.00 7.05
CA THR A 103 18.42 -47.45 7.31
C THR A 103 19.73 -48.20 7.15
N GLN A 104 20.48 -47.91 6.09
CA GLN A 104 21.80 -48.53 5.87
C GLN A 104 22.79 -48.22 6.99
N PHE A 105 22.78 -46.96 7.49
CA PHE A 105 23.62 -46.55 8.63
C PHE A 105 23.22 -47.30 9.93
N LYS A 106 21.92 -47.42 10.23
CA LYS A 106 21.43 -48.20 11.38
C LYS A 106 21.90 -49.65 11.32
N TRP A 107 21.72 -50.27 10.17
CA TRP A 107 22.18 -51.60 9.94
C TRP A 107 23.69 -51.74 10.18
N TYR A 108 24.50 -50.88 9.61
CA TYR A 108 25.95 -50.92 9.72
C TYR A 108 26.44 -50.76 11.16
N THR A 109 25.84 -49.82 11.89
CA THR A 109 26.19 -49.57 13.30
C THR A 109 25.83 -50.74 14.21
N LEU A 110 24.67 -51.39 14.02
CA LEU A 110 24.32 -52.60 14.75
C LEU A 110 25.23 -53.75 14.44
N GLN A 111 25.56 -53.99 13.18
CA GLN A 111 26.51 -55.00 12.80
C GLN A 111 27.88 -54.77 13.42
N ALA A 112 28.34 -53.54 13.49
CA ALA A 112 29.62 -53.19 14.10
C ALA A 112 29.62 -53.39 15.62
N LEU A 113 28.49 -53.13 16.31
CA LEU A 113 28.37 -53.25 17.76
C LEU A 113 28.11 -54.70 18.26
N PHE A 114 27.29 -55.45 17.52
CA PHE A 114 26.96 -56.85 17.87
C PHE A 114 27.97 -57.85 17.33
N GLY A 115 28.71 -57.54 16.28
CA GLY A 115 29.71 -58.42 15.68
C GLY A 115 29.10 -59.74 15.21
N SER A 116 29.73 -60.88 15.63
CA SER A 116 29.30 -62.24 15.26
C SER A 116 27.96 -62.69 15.90
N TRP A 117 27.43 -61.94 16.85
CA TRP A 117 26.13 -62.24 17.48
C TRP A 117 24.94 -61.74 16.68
N TRP A 118 25.17 -60.97 15.61
CA TRP A 118 24.12 -60.40 14.79
C TRP A 118 23.56 -61.45 13.82
N VAL A 119 22.28 -61.72 13.91
CA VAL A 119 21.55 -62.56 12.91
C VAL A 119 21.49 -61.80 11.64
N SER A 120 21.71 -62.48 10.49
CA SER A 120 21.61 -61.85 9.17
C SER A 120 20.24 -61.22 8.96
N MET A 121 20.21 -59.89 8.69
CA MET A 121 18.97 -59.17 8.37
C MET A 121 18.32 -59.73 7.14
N THR A 122 17.03 -60.03 7.21
CA THR A 122 16.23 -60.43 6.07
C THR A 122 15.82 -59.19 5.27
N TRP A 123 15.41 -59.41 4.00
CA TRP A 123 14.83 -58.36 3.19
C TRP A 123 13.59 -57.73 3.86
N PHE A 124 12.85 -58.50 4.62
CA PHE A 124 11.68 -58.04 5.40
C PHE A 124 12.08 -57.06 6.50
N ASP A 125 13.11 -57.38 7.26
CA ASP A 125 13.63 -56.52 8.36
C ASP A 125 14.13 -55.21 7.77
N PHE A 126 14.89 -55.25 6.69
CA PHE A 126 15.34 -54.04 5.97
C PHE A 126 14.19 -53.16 5.51
N GLY A 127 13.11 -53.77 4.98
CA GLY A 127 11.89 -53.11 4.58
C GLY A 127 11.18 -52.41 5.74
N THR A 128 11.03 -53.07 6.89
CA THR A 128 10.39 -52.52 8.07
C THR A 128 11.17 -51.32 8.64
N TRP A 129 12.50 -51.43 8.69
CA TRP A 129 13.35 -50.34 9.17
C TRP A 129 13.38 -49.16 8.22
N THR A 130 13.35 -49.41 6.91
CA THR A 130 13.24 -48.36 5.91
C THR A 130 11.91 -47.61 6.02
N SER A 131 10.80 -48.34 6.24
CA SER A 131 9.48 -47.73 6.42
C SER A 131 9.42 -46.88 7.70
N ALA A 132 10.02 -47.32 8.79
CA ALA A 132 10.14 -46.55 10.02
C ALA A 132 10.97 -45.28 9.84
N SER A 133 12.13 -45.39 9.17
CA SER A 133 12.98 -44.24 8.83
C SER A 133 12.27 -43.26 7.92
N LEU A 134 11.57 -43.74 6.91
CA LEU A 134 10.76 -42.93 5.99
C LEU A 134 9.64 -42.16 6.72
N THR A 135 8.90 -42.87 7.59
CA THR A 135 7.82 -42.28 8.38
C THR A 135 8.36 -41.15 9.27
N MET A 136 9.47 -41.39 9.96
CA MET A 136 10.10 -40.37 10.81
C MET A 136 10.56 -39.14 10.02
N LEU A 137 11.25 -39.34 8.90
CA LEU A 137 11.71 -38.25 8.06
C LEU A 137 10.55 -37.51 7.37
N ALA A 138 9.48 -38.22 6.99
CA ALA A 138 8.28 -37.62 6.45
C ALA A 138 7.57 -36.76 7.49
N THR A 139 7.43 -37.24 8.73
CA THR A 139 6.85 -36.48 9.85
C THR A 139 7.67 -35.23 10.14
N TRP A 140 9.01 -35.36 10.17
CA TRP A 140 9.91 -34.23 10.34
C TRP A 140 9.75 -33.20 9.19
N THR A 141 9.68 -33.69 7.94
CA THR A 141 9.50 -32.82 6.76
C THR A 141 8.16 -32.09 6.80
N ALA A 142 7.09 -32.79 7.17
CA ALA A 142 5.75 -32.17 7.31
C ALA A 142 5.75 -31.10 8.42
N GLY A 143 6.35 -31.38 9.57
CA GLY A 143 6.50 -30.41 10.65
C GLY A 143 7.34 -29.18 10.25
N TYR A 144 8.46 -29.41 9.55
CA TYR A 144 9.31 -28.33 9.05
C TYR A 144 8.56 -27.40 8.09
N TYR A 145 7.85 -27.95 7.10
CA TYR A 145 7.08 -27.16 6.15
C TYR A 145 5.82 -26.55 6.78
N GLY A 146 5.16 -27.26 7.70
CA GLY A 146 4.03 -26.73 8.44
C GLY A 146 4.39 -25.45 9.20
N ILE A 147 5.46 -25.49 9.99
CA ILE A 147 5.96 -24.32 10.76
C ILE A 147 6.43 -23.22 9.80
N LYS A 148 7.19 -23.57 8.77
CA LYS A 148 7.68 -22.59 7.77
C LYS A 148 6.54 -21.86 7.08
N ASN A 149 5.53 -22.58 6.59
CA ASN A 149 4.39 -22.00 5.88
C ASN A 149 3.53 -21.14 6.83
N TYR A 150 3.30 -21.61 8.07
CA TYR A 150 2.59 -20.84 9.07
C TYR A 150 3.26 -19.49 9.35
N LEU A 151 4.57 -19.49 9.61
CA LEU A 151 5.32 -18.25 9.86
C LEU A 151 5.30 -17.30 8.63
N THR A 152 5.39 -17.87 7.42
CA THR A 152 5.30 -17.06 6.19
C THR A 152 3.92 -16.46 6.02
N SER A 153 2.84 -17.23 6.27
CA SER A 153 1.47 -16.71 6.19
C SER A 153 1.19 -15.60 7.20
N VAL A 154 1.73 -15.71 8.42
CA VAL A 154 1.62 -14.64 9.44
C VAL A 154 2.32 -13.36 8.96
N GLU A 155 3.56 -13.47 8.45
CA GLU A 155 4.28 -12.30 7.95
C GLU A 155 3.59 -11.66 6.74
N GLU A 156 3.00 -12.46 5.84
CA GLU A 156 2.25 -11.96 4.68
C GLU A 156 0.99 -11.21 5.11
N ARG A 157 0.27 -11.73 6.12
CA ARG A 157 -0.89 -11.05 6.72
C ARG A 157 -0.50 -9.71 7.33
N GLU A 158 0.54 -9.68 8.18
CA GLU A 158 1.02 -8.44 8.78
C GLU A 158 1.43 -7.39 7.73
N ARG A 159 2.04 -7.81 6.62
CA ARG A 159 2.40 -6.92 5.52
C ARG A 159 1.16 -6.39 4.80
N ALA A 160 0.16 -7.25 4.57
CA ALA A 160 -1.10 -6.87 3.95
C ALA A 160 -1.86 -5.87 4.83
N ASP A 161 -1.95 -6.10 6.13
CA ASP A 161 -2.61 -5.20 7.08
C ASP A 161 -1.91 -3.84 7.15
N LYS A 162 -0.58 -3.82 7.24
CA LYS A 162 0.19 -2.57 7.19
C LYS A 162 -0.03 -1.80 5.88
N ALA A 163 -0.06 -2.50 4.74
CA ALA A 163 -0.33 -1.87 3.45
C ALA A 163 -1.75 -1.28 3.39
N LEU A 164 -2.75 -1.99 3.93
CA LEU A 164 -4.12 -1.51 4.01
C LEU A 164 -4.25 -0.28 4.94
N HIS A 165 -3.60 -0.29 6.10
CA HIS A 165 -3.56 0.86 6.99
C HIS A 165 -2.95 2.10 6.33
N LEU A 166 -1.82 1.94 5.64
CA LEU A 166 -1.17 3.03 4.91
C LEU A 166 -2.06 3.56 3.76
N ALA A 167 -2.74 2.67 3.04
CA ALA A 167 -3.68 3.06 1.98
C ALA A 167 -4.86 3.85 2.55
N ASN A 168 -5.47 3.39 3.64
CA ASN A 168 -6.56 4.08 4.32
C ASN A 168 -6.11 5.44 4.87
N GLU A 169 -4.93 5.54 5.48
CA GLU A 169 -4.37 6.80 5.96
C GLU A 169 -4.12 7.79 4.81
N ALA A 170 -3.56 7.30 3.70
CA ALA A 170 -3.35 8.11 2.50
C ALA A 170 -4.70 8.58 1.91
N GLN A 171 -5.73 7.72 1.88
CA GLN A 171 -7.06 8.06 1.43
C GLN A 171 -7.73 9.11 2.33
N LEU A 172 -7.65 8.95 3.66
CA LEU A 172 -8.15 9.95 4.62
C LEU A 172 -7.41 11.29 4.48
N LYS A 173 -6.10 11.25 4.26
CA LYS A 173 -5.30 12.43 4.03
C LYS A 173 -5.69 13.12 2.72
N MET A 174 -5.94 12.36 1.66
CA MET A 174 -6.43 12.87 0.37
C MET A 174 -7.81 13.54 0.51
N LEU A 175 -8.76 12.89 1.22
CA LEU A 175 -10.07 13.46 1.54
C LEU A 175 -9.95 14.77 2.35
N ARG A 176 -9.06 14.84 3.34
CA ARG A 176 -8.81 16.08 4.11
C ARG A 176 -8.22 17.21 3.25
N TYR A 177 -7.42 16.89 2.22
CA TYR A 177 -6.86 17.90 1.32
C TYR A 177 -7.86 18.40 0.28
N GLN A 178 -8.88 17.60 -0.07
CA GLN A 178 -9.97 18.03 -0.96
C GLN A 178 -10.85 19.10 -0.33
N LEU A 179 -11.01 19.08 1.00
CA LEU A 179 -11.65 20.15 1.76
C LEU A 179 -10.57 21.12 2.20
N ASN A 180 -10.44 22.29 1.55
CA ASN A 180 -9.57 23.35 2.04
C ASN A 180 -10.05 23.85 3.41
N PRO A 181 -9.45 23.43 4.56
CA PRO A 181 -9.96 23.76 5.88
C PRO A 181 -9.95 25.28 6.12
N HIS A 182 -8.96 25.97 5.57
CA HIS A 182 -8.84 27.41 5.68
C HIS A 182 -9.98 28.15 4.96
N PHE A 183 -10.38 27.68 3.77
CA PHE A 183 -11.55 28.20 3.07
C PHE A 183 -12.83 28.03 3.91
N MET A 184 -13.05 26.80 4.44
CA MET A 184 -14.22 26.50 5.27
C MET A 184 -14.29 27.39 6.52
N PHE A 185 -13.19 27.48 7.31
CA PHE A 185 -13.17 28.34 8.50
C PHE A 185 -13.41 29.81 8.18
N ASN A 186 -12.82 30.31 7.10
CA ASN A 186 -13.01 31.70 6.69
C ASN A 186 -14.45 31.97 6.23
N SER A 187 -15.07 31.06 5.49
CA SER A 187 -16.47 31.19 5.03
C SER A 187 -17.44 31.15 6.22
N ILE A 188 -17.24 30.24 7.17
CA ILE A 188 -18.05 30.19 8.41
C ILE A 188 -17.88 31.48 9.23
N ASN A 189 -16.67 32.02 9.38
CA ASN A 189 -16.44 33.27 10.09
C ASN A 189 -17.11 34.46 9.39
N ALA A 190 -17.12 34.48 8.04
CA ALA A 190 -17.83 35.52 7.29
C ALA A 190 -19.36 35.41 7.51
N ILE A 191 -19.94 34.19 7.47
CA ILE A 191 -21.36 33.99 7.79
C ILE A 191 -21.70 34.46 9.21
N CYS A 192 -20.88 34.10 10.21
CA CYS A 192 -21.06 34.57 11.58
C CYS A 192 -21.02 36.11 11.64
N THR A 193 -20.14 36.76 10.89
CA THR A 193 -20.06 38.23 10.83
C THR A 193 -21.32 38.86 10.23
N LEU A 194 -21.89 38.25 9.17
CA LEU A 194 -23.15 38.70 8.59
C LEU A 194 -24.32 38.57 9.56
N ILE A 195 -24.39 37.49 10.33
CA ILE A 195 -25.41 37.27 11.38
C ILE A 195 -25.30 38.37 12.46
N LEU A 196 -24.08 38.64 12.93
CA LEU A 196 -23.85 39.69 13.94
C LEU A 196 -24.19 41.10 13.44
N LYS A 197 -24.14 41.34 12.13
CA LYS A 197 -24.58 42.57 11.49
C LYS A 197 -26.08 42.61 11.18
N ASN A 198 -26.84 41.58 11.54
CA ASN A 198 -28.25 41.40 11.20
C ASN A 198 -28.52 41.24 9.68
N GLU A 199 -27.53 40.86 8.89
CA GLU A 199 -27.65 40.61 7.46
C GLU A 199 -28.04 39.14 7.20
N ASN A 200 -29.11 38.69 7.84
CA ASN A 200 -29.48 37.25 7.89
C ASN A 200 -29.78 36.65 6.51
N THR A 201 -30.38 37.42 5.60
CA THR A 201 -30.66 36.94 4.22
C THR A 201 -29.36 36.61 3.48
N HIS A 202 -28.36 37.48 3.58
CA HIS A 202 -27.05 37.25 2.97
C HIS A 202 -26.31 36.10 3.66
N ALA A 203 -26.44 35.93 4.97
CA ALA A 203 -25.84 34.83 5.71
C ALA A 203 -26.42 33.47 5.29
N VAL A 204 -27.76 33.38 5.10
CA VAL A 204 -28.41 32.14 4.63
C VAL A 204 -27.97 31.82 3.20
N SER A 205 -28.02 32.78 2.29
CA SER A 205 -27.57 32.57 0.91
C SER A 205 -26.12 32.09 0.82
N MET A 206 -25.22 32.70 1.60
CA MET A 206 -23.81 32.30 1.64
C MET A 206 -23.61 30.89 2.24
N LEU A 207 -24.47 30.49 3.22
CA LEU A 207 -24.44 29.15 3.80
C LEU A 207 -24.92 28.10 2.77
N GLU A 208 -25.98 28.39 2.00
CA GLU A 208 -26.48 27.52 0.94
C GLU A 208 -25.41 27.31 -0.14
N GLN A 209 -24.78 28.38 -0.62
CA GLN A 209 -23.68 28.31 -1.59
C GLN A 209 -22.50 27.48 -1.06
N LEU A 210 -22.15 27.65 0.21
CA LEU A 210 -21.10 26.86 0.85
C LEU A 210 -21.45 25.37 0.91
N CYS A 211 -22.70 25.04 1.25
CA CYS A 211 -23.18 23.66 1.28
C CYS A 211 -23.16 23.03 -0.12
N ASP A 212 -23.58 23.75 -1.14
CA ASP A 212 -23.59 23.25 -2.53
C ASP A 212 -22.17 23.06 -3.07
N PHE A 213 -21.29 24.01 -2.82
CA PHE A 213 -19.87 23.88 -3.16
C PHE A 213 -19.20 22.68 -2.48
N LEU A 214 -19.44 22.48 -1.18
CA LEU A 214 -18.90 21.35 -0.42
C LEU A 214 -19.46 20.01 -0.94
N ARG A 215 -20.75 19.97 -1.22
CA ARG A 215 -21.37 18.78 -1.81
C ARG A 215 -20.72 18.43 -3.14
N TYR A 216 -20.57 19.40 -4.03
CA TYR A 216 -19.90 19.16 -5.32
C TYR A 216 -18.47 18.67 -5.13
N SER A 217 -17.66 19.36 -4.31
CA SER A 217 -16.25 19.03 -4.07
C SER A 217 -16.03 17.66 -3.41
N LEU A 218 -17.00 17.16 -2.61
CA LEU A 218 -16.90 15.87 -1.93
C LEU A 218 -17.36 14.69 -2.80
N TYR A 219 -18.36 14.89 -3.66
CA TYR A 219 -18.98 13.79 -4.41
C TYR A 219 -18.49 13.69 -5.85
N THR A 220 -17.83 14.73 -6.36
CA THR A 220 -17.28 14.70 -7.73
C THR A 220 -15.93 14.01 -7.77
N ASP A 221 -15.77 13.06 -8.69
CA ASP A 221 -14.48 12.40 -8.91
C ASP A 221 -13.45 13.44 -9.39
N PRO A 222 -12.30 13.57 -8.73
CA PRO A 222 -11.24 14.47 -9.16
C PRO A 222 -10.75 14.25 -10.60
N LEU A 223 -10.98 13.07 -11.18
CA LEU A 223 -10.61 12.75 -12.56
C LEU A 223 -11.76 12.93 -13.55
N SER A 224 -12.94 13.35 -13.07
CA SER A 224 -14.09 13.62 -13.96
C SER A 224 -13.81 14.76 -14.92
N ILE A 225 -14.46 14.68 -16.06
CA ILE A 225 -14.37 15.65 -17.13
C ILE A 225 -15.76 16.30 -17.30
N ILE A 226 -15.81 17.62 -17.26
CA ILE A 226 -17.05 18.41 -17.30
C ILE A 226 -16.97 19.48 -18.41
N PRO A 227 -18.10 19.99 -18.89
CA PRO A 227 -18.12 21.14 -19.80
C PRO A 227 -17.51 22.40 -19.14
N VAL A 228 -16.90 23.27 -19.94
CA VAL A 228 -16.39 24.59 -19.47
C VAL A 228 -17.53 25.40 -18.83
N ALA A 229 -18.74 25.35 -19.35
CA ALA A 229 -19.91 26.03 -18.77
C ALA A 229 -20.13 25.61 -17.31
N GLU A 230 -20.07 24.30 -17.02
CA GLU A 230 -20.23 23.76 -15.65
C GLU A 230 -19.07 24.19 -14.74
N GLU A 231 -17.82 24.15 -15.22
CA GLU A 231 -16.65 24.65 -14.46
C GLU A 231 -16.81 26.13 -14.09
N ILE A 232 -17.33 26.95 -15.01
CA ILE A 232 -17.62 28.38 -14.77
C ILE A 232 -18.68 28.55 -13.71
N ASP A 233 -19.76 27.76 -13.72
CA ASP A 233 -20.81 27.82 -12.69
C ASP A 233 -20.26 27.49 -11.31
N ILE A 234 -19.45 26.44 -11.22
CA ILE A 234 -18.81 26.03 -9.96
C ILE A 234 -17.83 27.11 -9.48
N LEU A 235 -17.07 27.67 -10.40
CA LEU A 235 -16.11 28.75 -10.09
C LEU A 235 -16.85 30.01 -9.63
N ASN A 236 -17.98 30.34 -10.20
CA ASN A 236 -18.82 31.47 -9.75
C ASN A 236 -19.35 31.25 -8.34
N ASN A 237 -19.86 30.06 -8.03
CA ASN A 237 -20.31 29.69 -6.67
C ASN A 237 -19.17 29.85 -5.63
N TYR A 238 -17.97 29.38 -5.95
CA TYR A 238 -16.78 29.56 -5.12
C TYR A 238 -16.44 31.05 -4.92
N LEU A 239 -16.46 31.83 -6.00
CA LEU A 239 -16.11 33.24 -5.99
C LEU A 239 -17.15 34.10 -5.26
N ASP A 240 -18.42 33.76 -5.30
CA ASP A 240 -19.49 34.48 -4.56
C ASP A 240 -19.32 34.31 -3.06
N ILE A 241 -18.91 33.12 -2.60
CA ILE A 241 -18.51 32.89 -1.20
C ILE A 241 -17.31 33.80 -0.83
N GLU A 242 -16.28 33.84 -1.69
CA GLU A 242 -15.09 34.67 -1.45
C GLU A 242 -15.39 36.18 -1.52
N LYS A 243 -16.29 36.63 -2.42
CA LYS A 243 -16.78 38.02 -2.46
C LYS A 243 -17.49 38.42 -1.16
N GLY A 244 -18.27 37.50 -0.54
CA GLY A 244 -18.87 37.73 0.77
C GLY A 244 -17.81 38.04 1.86
N ARG A 245 -16.63 37.41 1.76
CA ARG A 245 -15.50 37.61 2.67
C ARG A 245 -14.69 38.87 2.36
N PHE A 246 -14.33 39.09 1.08
CA PHE A 246 -13.44 40.17 0.65
C PHE A 246 -14.17 41.45 0.29
N GLN A 247 -15.48 41.40 0.09
CA GLN A 247 -16.34 42.51 -0.30
C GLN A 247 -15.81 43.29 -1.53
N SER A 248 -15.78 44.61 -1.49
CA SER A 248 -15.30 45.46 -2.60
C SER A 248 -13.81 45.27 -2.97
N ARG A 249 -13.07 44.49 -2.15
CA ARG A 249 -11.64 44.23 -2.41
C ARG A 249 -11.39 43.12 -3.42
N LEU A 250 -12.39 42.33 -3.81
CA LEU A 250 -12.29 41.30 -4.83
C LEU A 250 -13.12 41.66 -6.04
N GLN A 251 -12.45 41.77 -7.19
CA GLN A 251 -13.08 41.97 -8.49
C GLN A 251 -12.71 40.79 -9.37
N VAL A 252 -13.69 40.17 -10.02
CA VAL A 252 -13.48 39.03 -10.89
C VAL A 252 -14.20 39.25 -12.21
N ASP A 253 -13.50 38.95 -13.30
CA ASP A 253 -14.00 39.01 -14.68
C ASP A 253 -13.76 37.62 -15.30
N ILE A 254 -14.82 36.91 -15.64
CA ILE A 254 -14.76 35.60 -16.30
C ILE A 254 -15.32 35.74 -17.70
N GLN A 255 -14.54 35.41 -18.69
CA GLN A 255 -14.92 35.47 -20.10
C GLN A 255 -14.68 34.09 -20.74
N ALA A 256 -15.63 33.63 -21.55
CA ALA A 256 -15.51 32.42 -22.33
C ALA A 256 -16.08 32.63 -23.71
N ASP A 257 -15.35 32.22 -24.74
CA ASP A 257 -15.86 32.19 -26.10
C ASP A 257 -17.04 31.21 -26.18
N GLU A 258 -18.11 31.54 -26.91
CA GLU A 258 -19.27 30.66 -27.07
C GLU A 258 -18.88 29.27 -27.59
N SER A 259 -17.89 29.19 -28.44
CA SER A 259 -17.36 27.94 -28.99
C SER A 259 -16.65 27.05 -27.97
N CYS A 260 -16.33 27.59 -26.79
CA CYS A 260 -15.62 26.86 -25.74
C CYS A 260 -16.53 26.25 -24.66
N GLN A 261 -17.79 26.63 -24.57
CA GLN A 261 -18.70 26.27 -23.45
C GLN A 261 -18.92 24.78 -23.34
N ASP A 262 -19.00 24.04 -24.43
CA ASP A 262 -19.22 22.58 -24.46
C ASP A 262 -17.89 21.81 -24.46
N VAL A 263 -16.75 22.47 -24.43
CA VAL A 263 -15.45 21.79 -24.38
C VAL A 263 -15.27 21.12 -23.03
N LEU A 264 -14.88 19.85 -23.05
CA LEU A 264 -14.72 19.05 -21.85
C LEU A 264 -13.35 19.27 -21.22
N ILE A 265 -13.33 19.64 -19.94
CA ILE A 265 -12.13 19.90 -19.15
C ILE A 265 -12.18 19.12 -17.81
N PRO A 266 -11.04 18.91 -17.15
CA PRO A 266 -11.03 18.29 -15.83
C PRO A 266 -11.77 19.18 -14.81
N SER A 267 -12.70 18.61 -14.06
CA SER A 267 -13.47 19.29 -13.03
C SER A 267 -12.57 19.99 -12.00
N LEU A 268 -12.92 21.19 -11.55
CA LEU A 268 -12.17 21.96 -10.55
C LEU A 268 -10.69 22.19 -10.92
N ILE A 269 -10.39 22.41 -12.22
CA ILE A 269 -9.00 22.66 -12.67
C ILE A 269 -8.62 24.13 -12.53
N VAL A 270 -9.59 25.03 -12.63
CA VAL A 270 -9.37 26.49 -12.58
C VAL A 270 -9.41 27.01 -11.14
N GLN A 271 -10.21 26.41 -10.28
CA GLN A 271 -10.36 26.84 -8.88
C GLN A 271 -9.02 26.94 -8.14
N PRO A 272 -8.09 25.95 -8.15
CA PRO A 272 -6.81 26.05 -7.46
C PRO A 272 -5.94 27.21 -7.95
N LEU A 273 -6.10 27.65 -9.20
CA LEU A 273 -5.38 28.78 -9.77
C LEU A 273 -5.91 30.09 -9.16
N VAL A 274 -7.23 30.24 -9.08
CA VAL A 274 -7.89 31.38 -8.45
C VAL A 274 -7.63 31.41 -6.94
N GLU A 275 -7.66 30.27 -6.28
CA GLU A 275 -7.31 30.14 -4.85
C GLU A 275 -5.87 30.61 -4.58
N ASN A 276 -4.91 30.25 -5.43
CA ASN A 276 -3.53 30.72 -5.31
C ASN A 276 -3.43 32.25 -5.41
N VAL A 277 -4.21 32.89 -6.26
CA VAL A 277 -4.26 34.36 -6.34
C VAL A 277 -4.77 34.94 -5.03
N LEU A 278 -5.85 34.39 -4.47
CA LEU A 278 -6.45 34.88 -3.22
C LEU A 278 -5.54 34.68 -2.01
N LYS A 279 -4.75 33.60 -2.00
CA LYS A 279 -3.80 33.31 -0.91
C LYS A 279 -2.52 34.15 -0.99
N HIS A 280 -1.98 34.30 -2.17
CA HIS A 280 -0.61 34.81 -2.36
C HIS A 280 -0.53 36.12 -3.11
N GLY A 281 -1.52 36.44 -3.94
CA GLY A 281 -1.54 37.62 -4.81
C GLY A 281 -1.89 38.93 -4.06
N MET A 282 -2.59 38.84 -2.93
CA MET A 282 -3.14 40.02 -2.26
C MET A 282 -2.07 41.04 -1.79
N ILE A 283 -2.29 42.29 -2.14
CA ILE A 283 -1.50 43.44 -1.65
C ILE A 283 -2.32 44.15 -0.61
N PRO A 284 -1.74 44.55 0.58
CA PRO A 284 -2.44 45.33 1.58
C PRO A 284 -3.04 46.61 0.99
N ASN A 285 -4.29 46.90 1.34
CA ASN A 285 -5.02 48.11 0.93
C ASN A 285 -5.22 48.33 -0.59
N GLN A 286 -5.05 47.27 -1.41
CA GLN A 286 -5.38 47.32 -2.86
C GLN A 286 -6.43 46.27 -3.18
N PRO A 287 -7.38 46.55 -4.08
CA PRO A 287 -8.29 45.53 -4.60
C PRO A 287 -7.53 44.53 -5.47
N ILE A 288 -7.85 43.24 -5.31
CA ILE A 288 -7.35 42.20 -6.18
C ILE A 288 -8.32 42.06 -7.36
N VAL A 289 -7.78 42.09 -8.55
CA VAL A 289 -8.52 41.89 -9.80
C VAL A 289 -8.07 40.58 -10.41
N ILE A 290 -9.01 39.64 -10.59
CA ILE A 290 -8.76 38.33 -11.22
C ILE A 290 -9.49 38.29 -12.54
N LYS A 291 -8.77 37.92 -13.62
CA LYS A 291 -9.35 37.74 -14.95
C LYS A 291 -9.16 36.27 -15.36
N VAL A 292 -10.25 35.62 -15.74
CA VAL A 292 -10.26 34.23 -16.19
C VAL A 292 -10.80 34.24 -17.62
N ASN A 293 -10.01 33.78 -18.58
CA ASN A 293 -10.40 33.69 -19.99
C ASN A 293 -10.32 32.23 -20.48
N PHE A 294 -11.36 31.81 -21.18
CA PHE A 294 -11.42 30.54 -21.91
C PHE A 294 -11.50 30.84 -23.40
N GLU A 295 -10.44 30.52 -24.15
CA GLU A 295 -10.29 30.87 -25.57
C GLU A 295 -9.98 29.61 -26.37
N SER A 296 -10.55 29.52 -27.58
CA SER A 296 -10.14 28.48 -28.54
C SER A 296 -8.77 28.86 -29.15
N HIS A 297 -7.78 28.01 -29.01
CA HIS A 297 -6.41 28.25 -29.44
C HIS A 297 -5.72 26.98 -29.97
N ASN A 298 -5.21 27.03 -31.23
CA ASN A 298 -4.41 25.94 -31.82
C ASN A 298 -5.05 24.56 -31.71
N GLN A 299 -6.31 24.41 -32.12
CA GLN A 299 -7.08 23.16 -32.04
C GLN A 299 -7.22 22.62 -30.56
N GLY A 300 -7.15 23.52 -29.61
CA GLY A 300 -7.27 23.23 -28.18
C GLY A 300 -7.98 24.36 -27.46
N LEU A 301 -8.15 24.20 -26.17
CA LEU A 301 -8.66 25.21 -25.25
C LEU A 301 -7.49 25.83 -24.49
N LEU A 302 -7.40 27.15 -24.51
CA LEU A 302 -6.49 27.92 -23.68
C LEU A 302 -7.27 28.56 -22.52
N VAL A 303 -6.97 28.14 -21.30
CA VAL A 303 -7.47 28.76 -20.07
C VAL A 303 -6.39 29.69 -19.52
N THR A 304 -6.72 30.96 -19.32
CA THR A 304 -5.79 31.96 -18.79
C THR A 304 -6.36 32.57 -17.50
N VAL A 305 -5.61 32.50 -16.43
CA VAL A 305 -5.92 33.20 -15.15
C VAL A 305 -4.86 34.28 -14.97
N LYS A 306 -5.28 35.55 -14.82
CA LYS A 306 -4.39 36.71 -14.60
C LYS A 306 -4.82 37.45 -13.34
N ASP A 307 -3.85 37.99 -12.61
CA ASP A 307 -4.09 38.86 -11.43
C ASP A 307 -3.24 40.14 -11.51
N ASN A 308 -3.58 41.12 -10.68
CA ASN A 308 -2.84 42.34 -10.45
C ASN A 308 -2.06 42.37 -9.13
N GLY A 309 -1.80 41.19 -8.55
CA GLY A 309 -1.20 41.04 -7.24
C GLY A 309 0.33 41.16 -7.21
N LYS A 310 0.97 40.50 -6.23
CA LYS A 310 2.43 40.57 -6.00
C LYS A 310 3.25 39.89 -7.11
N GLY A 311 2.64 38.96 -7.88
CA GLY A 311 3.36 38.11 -8.81
C GLY A 311 4.21 37.01 -8.16
N PHE A 312 4.90 36.23 -8.98
CA PHE A 312 5.85 35.22 -8.51
C PHE A 312 7.19 35.87 -8.17
N THR A 313 7.77 35.52 -7.02
CA THR A 313 9.12 35.97 -6.63
C THR A 313 10.19 35.21 -7.41
N LYS A 314 11.24 35.92 -7.88
CA LYS A 314 12.31 35.37 -8.72
C LYS A 314 13.12 34.22 -8.11
N ASN A 315 12.99 33.97 -6.80
CA ASN A 315 13.78 33.00 -6.06
C ASN A 315 13.02 31.74 -5.61
N THR A 316 11.82 31.52 -6.11
CA THR A 316 11.11 30.25 -5.82
C THR A 316 11.45 29.25 -6.93
N PRO A 317 12.35 28.28 -6.68
CA PRO A 317 12.58 27.21 -7.69
C PRO A 317 11.27 26.44 -7.83
N MET A 318 10.77 26.34 -9.07
CA MET A 318 9.54 25.61 -9.42
C MET A 318 9.61 24.08 -9.13
N THR A 319 10.66 23.61 -8.45
CA THR A 319 10.97 22.18 -8.26
C THR A 319 10.95 21.68 -6.81
N THR A 320 10.78 22.55 -5.80
CA THR A 320 10.76 22.10 -4.41
C THR A 320 9.33 21.97 -3.89
N ALA A 321 8.98 20.73 -3.53
CA ALA A 321 7.69 20.30 -2.97
C ALA A 321 7.38 20.86 -1.57
N ASP A 322 8.22 21.72 -1.00
CA ASP A 322 8.21 22.11 0.42
C ASP A 322 7.62 23.47 0.73
N SER A 323 7.10 24.21 -0.27
CA SER A 323 6.37 25.45 0.01
C SER A 323 4.86 25.26 -0.20
N GLU A 324 4.04 25.64 0.77
CA GLU A 324 2.56 25.64 0.66
C GLU A 324 2.03 26.29 -0.63
N SER A 325 2.80 27.22 -1.20
CA SER A 325 2.50 27.90 -2.47
C SER A 325 2.63 27.01 -3.72
N GLY A 326 3.37 25.89 -3.65
CA GLY A 326 3.64 24.99 -4.76
C GLY A 326 2.63 23.85 -4.92
N ILE A 327 1.88 23.53 -3.87
CA ILE A 327 1.04 22.29 -3.83
C ILE A 327 -0.10 22.39 -4.84
N GLY A 328 -0.80 23.52 -4.95
CA GLY A 328 -1.94 23.70 -5.85
C GLY A 328 -1.55 23.56 -7.33
N LEU A 329 -0.50 24.27 -7.77
CA LEU A 329 -0.01 24.21 -9.15
C LEU A 329 0.65 22.86 -9.48
N SER A 330 1.32 22.24 -8.50
CA SER A 330 1.91 20.90 -8.64
C SER A 330 0.82 19.86 -8.85
N ASN A 331 -0.26 19.91 -8.07
CA ASN A 331 -1.40 19.01 -8.20
C ASN A 331 -2.11 19.18 -9.56
N CYS A 332 -2.34 20.43 -10.00
CA CYS A 332 -2.88 20.69 -11.32
C CYS A 332 -1.99 20.08 -12.43
N ARG A 333 -0.68 20.28 -12.35
CA ARG A 333 0.27 19.74 -13.34
C ARG A 333 0.27 18.21 -13.35
N GLN A 334 0.28 17.58 -12.18
CA GLN A 334 0.22 16.11 -12.06
C GLN A 334 -1.10 15.56 -12.62
N ARG A 335 -2.21 16.19 -12.31
CA ARG A 335 -3.54 15.81 -12.79
C ARG A 335 -3.66 15.94 -14.32
N LEU A 336 -3.20 17.05 -14.88
CA LEU A 336 -3.13 17.24 -16.33
C LEU A 336 -2.27 16.17 -17.02
N LYS A 337 -1.14 15.80 -16.41
CA LYS A 337 -0.28 14.73 -16.93
C LYS A 337 -0.98 13.37 -16.94
N LEU A 338 -1.77 13.05 -15.92
CA LEU A 338 -2.53 11.79 -15.83
C LEU A 338 -3.66 11.72 -16.86
N ILE A 339 -4.43 12.81 -17.03
CA ILE A 339 -5.61 12.83 -17.91
C ILE A 339 -5.21 12.94 -19.39
N TYR A 340 -4.21 13.75 -19.70
CA TYR A 340 -3.81 14.06 -21.08
C TYR A 340 -2.48 13.41 -21.49
N ASN A 341 -1.93 12.48 -20.72
CA ASN A 341 -0.68 11.77 -21.03
C ASN A 341 0.49 12.71 -21.40
N GLY A 342 0.52 13.92 -20.82
CA GLY A 342 1.56 14.91 -21.07
C GLY A 342 1.34 15.83 -22.27
N TYR A 343 0.22 15.70 -22.99
CA TYR A 343 -0.11 16.60 -24.11
C TYR A 343 -0.64 17.98 -23.66
N ALA A 344 -1.15 18.10 -22.43
CA ALA A 344 -1.55 19.38 -21.86
C ALA A 344 -0.35 20.12 -21.26
N THR A 345 -0.35 21.47 -21.37
CA THR A 345 0.72 22.29 -20.78
C THR A 345 0.17 23.23 -19.71
N LEU A 346 1.01 23.55 -18.72
CA LEU A 346 0.72 24.56 -17.68
C LEU A 346 1.93 25.46 -17.56
N ASP A 347 1.77 26.73 -17.97
CA ASP A 347 2.78 27.75 -17.93
C ASP A 347 2.42 28.85 -16.95
N THR A 348 3.43 29.49 -16.36
CA THR A 348 3.27 30.56 -15.38
C THR A 348 4.25 31.70 -15.63
N GLY A 349 3.86 32.91 -15.26
CA GLY A 349 4.75 34.04 -15.41
C GLY A 349 4.21 35.28 -14.71
N ASN A 350 4.97 36.38 -14.78
CA ASN A 350 4.58 37.68 -14.22
C ASN A 350 4.10 38.60 -15.31
N ASN A 351 3.10 39.44 -14.99
CA ASN A 351 2.62 40.51 -15.89
C ASN A 351 3.61 41.69 -15.91
N ALA A 352 3.75 42.38 -17.03
CA ALA A 352 4.62 43.54 -17.16
C ALA A 352 4.23 44.70 -16.22
N GLY A 353 2.96 44.79 -15.85
CA GLY A 353 2.40 45.84 -14.97
C GLY A 353 2.23 45.40 -13.50
N GLY A 354 2.80 44.29 -13.10
CA GLY A 354 2.58 43.64 -11.77
C GLY A 354 1.52 42.58 -11.82
N GLY A 355 1.59 41.62 -10.85
CA GLY A 355 0.73 40.45 -10.79
C GLY A 355 1.29 39.25 -11.58
N ALA A 356 0.57 38.14 -11.51
CA ALA A 356 0.94 36.88 -12.17
C ALA A 356 -0.07 36.49 -13.25
N TRP A 357 0.35 35.53 -14.06
CA TRP A 357 -0.53 34.80 -14.95
C TRP A 357 -0.20 33.30 -14.92
N VAL A 358 -1.25 32.50 -15.08
CA VAL A 358 -1.17 31.06 -15.28
C VAL A 358 -1.95 30.73 -16.56
N LYS A 359 -1.36 29.93 -17.43
CA LYS A 359 -1.98 29.47 -18.68
C LYS A 359 -2.01 27.94 -18.68
N ILE A 360 -3.16 27.38 -18.99
CA ILE A 360 -3.33 25.95 -19.26
C ILE A 360 -3.79 25.79 -20.68
N TRP A 361 -3.04 25.04 -21.49
CA TRP A 361 -3.48 24.62 -22.80
C TRP A 361 -3.91 23.16 -22.76
N LEU A 362 -5.11 22.86 -23.24
CA LEU A 362 -5.73 21.53 -23.24
C LEU A 362 -6.02 21.14 -24.70
N PRO A 363 -5.59 19.94 -25.14
CA PRO A 363 -5.97 19.45 -26.46
C PRO A 363 -7.47 19.09 -26.45
N VAL A 364 -8.23 19.59 -27.44
CA VAL A 364 -9.62 19.16 -27.63
C VAL A 364 -9.59 17.78 -28.28
N LYS A 365 -10.12 16.77 -27.62
CA LYS A 365 -10.36 15.46 -28.25
C LYS A 365 -11.52 15.61 -29.24
N GLU A 366 -11.26 15.60 -30.52
CA GLU A 366 -12.30 15.32 -31.52
C GLU A 366 -12.85 13.91 -31.22
N GLY A 367 -14.09 13.81 -30.78
CA GLY A 367 -14.75 12.51 -30.57
C GLY A 367 -15.55 12.33 -29.30
N ALA A 368 -15.70 13.35 -28.43
CA ALA A 368 -16.57 13.20 -27.24
C ALA A 368 -18.07 13.36 -27.53
N ARG A 369 -18.49 13.47 -28.79
CA ARG A 369 -19.93 13.50 -29.18
C ARG A 369 -20.59 12.12 -29.19
N ASP A 370 -19.83 11.01 -29.18
CA ASP A 370 -20.39 9.66 -29.36
C ASP A 370 -20.45 8.81 -28.05
N ALA A 371 -20.07 9.35 -26.90
CA ALA A 371 -20.05 8.61 -25.62
C ALA A 371 -21.20 8.97 -24.67
N ALA A 372 -22.20 9.75 -25.11
CA ALA A 372 -23.36 10.15 -24.31
C ALA A 372 -24.67 9.57 -24.90
N HIS A 373 -24.66 8.29 -25.31
CA HIS A 373 -25.87 7.52 -25.60
C HIS A 373 -25.79 6.14 -24.95
#